data_5bdf073860848b9caec65de3e708b54f
#
_entry.id   5bdf073860848b9caec65de3e708b54f
#
_cell.length_a   1.000
_cell.length_b   1.000
_cell.length_c   1.000
_cell.angle_alpha   90.00
_cell.angle_beta   90.00
_cell.angle_gamma   90.00
#
_symmetry.space_group_name_H-M   'P 1'
#
loop_
_entity.id
_entity.type
_entity.pdbx_description
1 polymer ?
#
loop_
_entity_poly.entity_id
_entity_poly.type
_entity_poly.pdbx_seq_one_letter_code
_entity_poly.pdbx_strand_id
1 'polypeptide(L)'
;MADLEALKSKYQSVIDTAAEVGMDVQHIHIQDEKLYLSGLVASEAAKNAIWDEVKRVNPAYDDINPDINVGAGKYTVQSGDSLSKIAKRVYGDANAYHQIFNANTDKLDNPDQIQVGQELTLPAA
;
A
#
# COMPACT_ATOMS: atom_id res chain seq x y z
N MET A 1 -25.91 12.61 -0.26
CA MET A 1 -24.89 12.75 -1.33
C MET A 1 -23.52 12.46 -0.74
N ALA A 2 -22.74 11.63 -1.43
CA ALA A 2 -21.41 11.29 -0.95
C ALA A 2 -20.46 12.49 -1.05
N ASP A 3 -19.67 12.69 0.00
CA ASP A 3 -18.68 13.77 0.09
C ASP A 3 -17.30 13.12 0.12
N LEU A 4 -16.45 13.42 -0.86
CA LEU A 4 -15.12 12.84 -0.98
C LEU A 4 -14.29 13.07 0.30
N GLU A 5 -14.26 14.29 0.84
CA GLU A 5 -13.48 14.60 2.03
C GLU A 5 -14.00 13.86 3.26
N ALA A 6 -15.33 13.74 3.41
CA ALA A 6 -15.92 13.00 4.51
C ALA A 6 -15.59 11.50 4.43
N LEU A 7 -15.67 10.91 3.24
CA LEU A 7 -15.34 9.50 3.06
C LEU A 7 -13.85 9.25 3.21
N LYS A 8 -12.99 10.14 2.73
CA LYS A 8 -11.54 10.02 2.93
C LYS A 8 -11.21 10.07 4.43
N SER A 9 -11.86 10.93 5.18
CA SER A 9 -11.66 11.00 6.64
C SER A 9 -12.13 9.73 7.34
N LYS A 10 -13.29 9.21 6.94
CA LYS A 10 -13.83 7.95 7.49
C LYS A 10 -12.87 6.79 7.27
N TYR A 11 -12.26 6.73 6.08
CA TYR A 11 -11.36 5.65 5.69
C TYR A 11 -9.89 6.04 5.73
N GLN A 12 -9.54 7.05 6.54
CA GLN A 12 -8.15 7.51 6.64
C GLN A 12 -7.21 6.37 7.04
N SER A 13 -7.63 5.50 7.95
CA SER A 13 -6.81 4.34 8.35
C SER A 13 -6.59 3.35 7.21
N VAL A 14 -7.56 3.22 6.30
CA VAL A 14 -7.42 2.39 5.10
C VAL A 14 -6.37 3.01 4.17
N ILE A 15 -6.42 4.33 3.97
CA ILE A 15 -5.45 5.05 3.14
C ILE A 15 -4.05 4.92 3.75
N ASP A 16 -3.94 5.05 5.08
CA ASP A 16 -2.67 4.90 5.79
C ASP A 16 -2.12 3.48 5.63
N THR A 17 -2.96 2.45 5.76
CA THR A 17 -2.58 1.06 5.56
C THR A 17 -2.10 0.84 4.12
N ALA A 18 -2.80 1.40 3.14
CA ALA A 18 -2.39 1.31 1.74
C ALA A 18 -0.98 1.86 1.53
N ALA A 19 -0.65 2.99 2.15
CA ALA A 19 0.69 3.57 2.09
C ALA A 19 1.73 2.65 2.76
N GLU A 20 1.39 2.09 3.92
CA GLU A 20 2.29 1.22 4.69
C GLU A 20 2.65 -0.06 3.95
N VAL A 21 1.73 -0.61 3.17
CA VAL A 21 1.97 -1.85 2.41
C VAL A 21 2.37 -1.57 0.96
N GLY A 22 2.63 -0.31 0.62
CA GLY A 22 3.17 0.05 -0.68
C GLY A 22 2.18 -0.09 -1.83
N MET A 23 0.93 0.32 -1.64
CA MET A 23 -0.03 0.38 -2.72
C MET A 23 0.32 1.53 -3.67
N ASP A 24 0.42 1.23 -4.96
CA ASP A 24 0.49 2.26 -5.99
C ASP A 24 -0.94 2.71 -6.29
N VAL A 25 -1.38 3.77 -5.60
CA VAL A 25 -2.75 4.28 -5.73
C VAL A 25 -2.89 4.98 -7.09
N GLN A 26 -3.81 4.50 -7.90
CA GLN A 26 -4.05 5.03 -9.24
C GLN A 26 -5.25 5.97 -9.26
N HIS A 27 -6.30 5.64 -8.53
CA HIS A 27 -7.51 6.47 -8.46
C HIS A 27 -8.07 6.49 -7.05
N ILE A 28 -8.47 7.67 -6.60
CA ILE A 28 -9.25 7.85 -5.38
C ILE A 28 -10.26 8.97 -5.63
N HIS A 29 -11.53 8.60 -5.76
CA HIS A 29 -12.60 9.56 -6.08
C HIS A 29 -13.96 8.97 -5.69
N ILE A 30 -15.02 9.78 -5.84
CA ILE A 30 -16.38 9.30 -5.64
C ILE A 30 -16.88 8.69 -6.94
N GLN A 31 -17.43 7.47 -6.82
CA GLN A 31 -18.07 6.78 -7.92
C GLN A 31 -19.26 6.00 -7.36
N ASP A 32 -20.44 6.20 -7.95
CA ASP A 32 -21.69 5.54 -7.53
C ASP A 32 -21.99 5.75 -6.03
N GLU A 33 -21.77 6.97 -5.54
CA GLU A 33 -21.97 7.38 -4.15
C GLU A 33 -21.01 6.67 -3.16
N LYS A 34 -19.93 6.07 -3.66
CA LYS A 34 -18.93 5.34 -2.85
C LYS A 34 -17.55 5.93 -3.07
N LEU A 35 -16.69 5.74 -2.09
CA LEU A 35 -15.28 6.05 -2.24
C LEU A 35 -14.65 4.94 -3.10
N TYR A 36 -14.27 5.28 -4.32
CA TYR A 36 -13.57 4.37 -5.22
C TYR A 36 -12.06 4.52 -5.00
N LEU A 37 -11.41 3.42 -4.62
CA LEU A 37 -9.97 3.39 -4.36
C LEU A 37 -9.38 2.26 -5.18
N SER A 38 -8.58 2.60 -6.20
CA SER A 38 -7.94 1.59 -7.04
C SER A 38 -6.44 1.75 -7.06
N GLY A 39 -5.77 0.63 -7.26
CA GLY A 39 -4.32 0.61 -7.37
C GLY A 39 -3.77 -0.80 -7.36
N LEU A 40 -2.43 -0.86 -7.30
CA LEU A 40 -1.68 -2.11 -7.33
C LEU A 40 -0.93 -2.32 -6.02
N VAL A 41 -0.92 -3.56 -5.56
CA VAL A 41 -0.12 -3.99 -4.41
C VAL A 41 0.76 -5.16 -4.82
N ALA A 42 1.89 -5.34 -4.14
CA ALA A 42 2.89 -6.31 -4.55
C ALA A 42 2.56 -7.75 -4.16
N SER A 43 1.56 -7.95 -3.28
CA SER A 43 1.24 -9.30 -2.78
C SER A 43 -0.21 -9.41 -2.34
N GLU A 44 -0.68 -10.65 -2.23
CA GLU A 44 -2.00 -10.93 -1.65
C GLU A 44 -2.05 -10.53 -0.17
N ALA A 45 -0.93 -10.68 0.56
CA ALA A 45 -0.86 -10.27 1.96
C ALA A 45 -1.14 -8.77 2.11
N ALA A 46 -0.58 -7.93 1.23
CA ALA A 46 -0.82 -6.50 1.22
C ALA A 46 -2.27 -6.18 0.89
N LYS A 47 -2.85 -6.87 -0.10
CA LYS A 47 -4.25 -6.72 -0.47
C LYS A 47 -5.17 -7.07 0.69
N ASN A 48 -4.90 -8.19 1.36
CA ASN A 48 -5.70 -8.63 2.51
C ASN A 48 -5.61 -7.65 3.67
N ALA A 49 -4.44 -7.06 3.92
CA ALA A 49 -4.27 -6.07 4.98
C ALA A 49 -5.16 -4.85 4.75
N ILE A 50 -5.27 -4.38 3.51
CA ILE A 50 -6.12 -3.24 3.15
C ILE A 50 -7.60 -3.63 3.33
N TRP A 51 -7.99 -4.80 2.83
CA TRP A 51 -9.37 -5.28 2.97
C TRP A 51 -9.77 -5.50 4.43
N ASP A 52 -8.86 -6.02 5.27
CA ASP A 52 -9.12 -6.20 6.69
C ASP A 52 -9.40 -4.85 7.36
N GLU A 53 -8.66 -3.80 6.99
CA GLU A 53 -8.87 -2.47 7.53
C GLU A 53 -10.19 -1.87 7.05
N VAL A 54 -10.57 -2.09 5.80
CA VAL A 54 -11.88 -1.67 5.28
C VAL A 54 -12.99 -2.28 6.12
N LYS A 55 -12.92 -3.59 6.36
CA LYS A 55 -13.97 -4.31 7.12
C LYS A 55 -13.96 -3.93 8.60
N ARG A 56 -12.80 -3.53 9.13
CA ARG A 56 -12.72 -3.03 10.50
C ARG A 56 -13.47 -1.70 10.66
N VAL A 57 -13.32 -0.81 9.69
CA VAL A 57 -13.96 0.51 9.70
C VAL A 57 -15.46 0.38 9.43
N ASN A 58 -15.82 -0.46 8.44
CA ASN A 58 -17.22 -0.67 8.04
C ASN A 58 -17.39 -2.10 7.54
N PRO A 59 -17.88 -3.03 8.38
CA PRO A 59 -18.03 -4.44 7.97
C PRO A 59 -18.91 -4.65 6.74
N ALA A 60 -19.87 -3.74 6.49
CA ALA A 60 -20.74 -3.81 5.32
C ALA A 60 -20.08 -3.25 4.05
N TYR A 61 -19.02 -2.44 4.20
CA TYR A 61 -18.29 -1.74 3.14
C TYR A 61 -19.22 -1.22 2.02
N ASP A 62 -20.35 -0.64 2.41
CA ASP A 62 -21.40 -0.20 1.50
C ASP A 62 -21.16 1.20 0.92
N ASP A 63 -20.17 1.94 1.42
CA ASP A 63 -19.80 3.28 0.96
C ASP A 63 -18.36 3.37 0.45
N ILE A 64 -17.70 2.22 0.23
CA ILE A 64 -16.35 2.14 -0.34
C ILE A 64 -16.28 1.00 -1.34
N ASN A 65 -15.58 1.22 -2.43
CA ASN A 65 -15.32 0.21 -3.44
C ASN A 65 -13.81 0.11 -3.67
N PRO A 66 -13.11 -0.79 -2.95
CA PRO A 66 -11.69 -1.02 -3.19
C PRO A 66 -11.51 -1.91 -4.41
N ASP A 67 -10.75 -1.40 -5.39
CA ASP A 67 -10.38 -2.15 -6.59
C ASP A 67 -8.87 -2.36 -6.55
N ILE A 68 -8.45 -3.39 -5.82
CA ILE A 68 -7.04 -3.64 -5.51
C ILE A 68 -6.59 -4.89 -6.25
N ASN A 69 -5.56 -4.71 -7.07
CA ASN A 69 -4.99 -5.79 -7.87
C ASN A 69 -3.54 -6.03 -7.49
N VAL A 70 -3.05 -7.26 -7.69
CA VAL A 70 -1.66 -7.59 -7.44
C VAL A 70 -0.83 -7.23 -8.66
N GLY A 71 0.24 -6.49 -8.42
CA GLY A 71 1.19 -6.04 -9.46
C GLY A 71 2.35 -5.36 -8.76
N ALA A 72 3.10 -4.52 -9.48
CA ALA A 72 4.17 -3.77 -8.84
C ALA A 72 3.59 -2.66 -7.97
N GLY A 73 4.01 -2.61 -6.70
CA GLY A 73 3.64 -1.54 -5.79
C GLY A 73 4.71 -0.46 -5.72
N LYS A 74 4.44 0.58 -4.95
CA LYS A 74 5.38 1.67 -4.67
C LYS A 74 5.32 2.04 -3.20
N TYR A 75 6.50 2.32 -2.64
CA TYR A 75 6.59 2.67 -1.24
C TYR A 75 7.57 3.82 -1.04
N THR A 76 7.18 4.80 -0.22
CA THR A 76 8.06 5.90 0.16
C THR A 76 8.65 5.60 1.53
N VAL A 77 9.98 5.59 1.63
CA VAL A 77 10.70 5.25 2.87
C VAL A 77 10.38 6.26 3.96
N GLN A 78 10.08 5.76 5.15
CA GLN A 78 9.80 6.55 6.34
C GLN A 78 10.93 6.37 7.35
N SER A 79 11.00 7.29 8.33
CA SER A 79 11.99 7.22 9.40
C SER A 79 11.87 5.89 10.16
N GLY A 80 12.99 5.23 10.37
CA GLY A 80 13.05 3.96 11.08
C GLY A 80 12.81 2.72 10.21
N ASP A 81 12.59 2.91 8.91
CA ASP A 81 12.38 1.79 8.00
C ASP A 81 13.68 1.05 7.67
N SER A 82 13.52 -0.23 7.30
CA SER A 82 14.55 -1.03 6.68
C SER A 82 13.88 -1.88 5.60
N LEU A 83 14.66 -2.38 4.64
CA LEU A 83 14.08 -3.22 3.59
C LEU A 83 13.42 -4.49 4.16
N SER A 84 14.02 -5.09 5.20
CA SER A 84 13.43 -6.27 5.83
C SER A 84 12.11 -5.95 6.54
N LYS A 85 11.99 -4.80 7.19
CA LYS A 85 10.73 -4.38 7.80
C LYS A 85 9.66 -4.12 6.76
N ILE A 86 10.02 -3.46 5.67
CA ILE A 86 9.12 -3.22 4.54
C ILE A 86 8.66 -4.55 3.95
N ALA A 87 9.61 -5.48 3.70
CA ALA A 87 9.31 -6.80 3.15
C ALA A 87 8.36 -7.59 4.06
N LYS A 88 8.56 -7.50 5.37
CA LYS A 88 7.68 -8.18 6.33
C LYS A 88 6.24 -7.66 6.23
N ARG A 89 6.06 -6.35 6.11
CA ARG A 89 4.72 -5.76 5.98
C ARG A 89 4.08 -6.09 4.63
N VAL A 90 4.85 -5.96 3.54
CA VAL A 90 4.33 -6.06 2.18
C VAL A 90 4.13 -7.53 1.78
N TYR A 91 5.11 -8.39 2.06
CA TYR A 91 5.11 -9.78 1.59
C TYR A 91 4.84 -10.79 2.70
N GLY A 92 4.84 -10.35 3.96
CA GLY A 92 4.72 -11.25 5.09
C GLY A 92 6.02 -12.00 5.43
N ASP A 93 7.13 -11.66 4.79
CA ASP A 93 8.42 -12.35 4.92
C ASP A 93 9.55 -11.35 4.87
N ALA A 94 10.27 -11.19 5.98
CA ALA A 94 11.40 -10.26 6.06
C ALA A 94 12.53 -10.62 5.08
N ASN A 95 12.69 -11.91 4.77
CA ASN A 95 13.72 -12.37 3.83
C ASN A 95 13.44 -11.94 2.38
N ALA A 96 12.22 -11.53 2.07
CA ALA A 96 11.87 -11.01 0.75
C ALA A 96 12.51 -9.65 0.46
N TYR A 97 13.26 -9.06 1.40
CA TYR A 97 13.96 -7.79 1.17
C TYR A 97 14.89 -7.83 -0.04
N HIS A 98 15.43 -9.00 -0.38
CA HIS A 98 16.28 -9.18 -1.57
C HIS A 98 15.55 -8.82 -2.85
N GLN A 99 14.26 -9.15 -2.94
CA GLN A 99 13.44 -8.82 -4.10
C GLN A 99 13.29 -7.31 -4.25
N ILE A 100 13.09 -6.61 -3.13
CA ILE A 100 12.98 -5.15 -3.14
C ILE A 100 14.31 -4.54 -3.56
N PHE A 101 15.43 -5.00 -2.99
CA PHE A 101 16.75 -4.50 -3.35
C PHE A 101 17.02 -4.71 -4.84
N ASN A 102 16.77 -5.93 -5.36
CA ASN A 102 17.04 -6.26 -6.75
C ASN A 102 16.23 -5.41 -7.73
N ALA A 103 15.03 -5.00 -7.34
CA ALA A 103 14.16 -4.14 -8.15
C ALA A 103 14.57 -2.66 -8.12
N ASN A 104 15.49 -2.27 -7.20
CA ASN A 104 15.86 -0.89 -6.97
C ASN A 104 17.39 -0.65 -7.04
N THR A 105 18.10 -1.51 -7.77
CA THR A 105 19.58 -1.40 -7.89
C THR A 105 20.03 -0.11 -8.57
N ASP A 106 19.16 0.56 -9.30
CA ASP A 106 19.40 1.87 -9.90
C ASP A 106 19.41 2.99 -8.84
N LYS A 107 18.81 2.76 -7.67
CA LYS A 107 18.68 3.73 -6.59
C LYS A 107 19.48 3.36 -5.35
N LEU A 108 19.75 2.06 -5.16
CA LEU A 108 20.37 1.52 -3.95
C LEU A 108 21.65 0.79 -4.30
N ASP A 109 22.76 1.18 -3.67
CA ASP A 109 24.03 0.46 -3.76
C ASP A 109 24.11 -0.67 -2.74
N ASN A 110 23.35 -0.57 -1.64
CA ASN A 110 23.42 -1.46 -0.50
C ASN A 110 22.03 -1.56 0.13
N PRO A 111 21.56 -2.78 0.51
CA PRO A 111 20.24 -2.93 1.15
C PRO A 111 20.06 -2.12 2.44
N ASP A 112 21.16 -1.77 3.12
CA ASP A 112 21.09 -1.03 4.37
C ASP A 112 21.11 0.49 4.18
N GLN A 113 21.25 0.97 2.94
CA GLN A 113 21.40 2.39 2.63
C GLN A 113 20.15 2.99 2.00
N ILE A 114 19.02 2.86 2.70
CA ILE A 114 17.77 3.51 2.27
C ILE A 114 17.63 4.86 2.99
N GLN A 115 16.99 5.82 2.32
CA GLN A 115 16.83 7.18 2.83
C GLN A 115 15.36 7.55 2.91
N VAL A 116 14.99 8.29 3.96
CA VAL A 116 13.63 8.81 4.12
C VAL A 116 13.24 9.63 2.90
N GLY A 117 12.03 9.41 2.39
CA GLY A 117 11.51 10.09 1.20
C GLY A 117 11.85 9.40 -0.11
N GLN A 118 12.72 8.40 -0.10
CA GLN A 118 13.08 7.66 -1.30
C GLN A 118 11.93 6.75 -1.72
N GLU A 119 11.59 6.77 -3.02
CA GLU A 119 10.54 5.91 -3.56
C GLU A 119 11.14 4.60 -4.02
N LEU A 120 10.57 3.50 -3.53
CA LEU A 120 11.00 2.15 -3.90
C LEU A 120 9.91 1.46 -4.73
N THR A 121 10.34 0.73 -5.75
CA THR A 121 9.46 -0.17 -6.50
C THR A 121 9.38 -1.48 -5.74
N LEU A 122 8.16 -1.97 -5.51
CA LEU A 122 7.91 -3.24 -4.85
C LEU A 122 7.47 -4.24 -5.93
N PRO A 123 8.33 -5.21 -6.31
CA PRO A 123 7.96 -6.16 -7.36
C PRO A 123 6.85 -7.07 -6.89
N ALA A 124 5.98 -7.50 -7.82
CA ALA A 124 4.93 -8.45 -7.51
C ALA A 124 5.54 -9.77 -7.02
N ALA A 125 4.98 -10.31 -5.96
CA ALA A 125 5.43 -11.58 -5.37
C ALA A 125 5.01 -12.77 -6.23
#